data_a790d517b5e5bc86c6feacdd06274beb
#
_entry.id   a790d517b5e5bc86c6feacdd06274beb
#
_cell.length_a   1.000
_cell.length_b   1.000
_cell.length_c   1.000
_cell.angle_alpha   90.00
_cell.angle_beta   90.00
_cell.angle_gamma   90.00
#
_symmetry.space_group_name_H-M   'P 1'
#
loop_
_entity.id
_entity.type
_entity.pdbx_description
1 polymer ?
#
loop_
_entity_poly.entity_id
_entity_poly.type
_entity_poly.pdbx_seq_one_letter_code
_entity_poly.pdbx_strand_id
1 'polypeptide(L)'
;MLKKITFSVFTLLLFSHCAQEKSDIRVVCETIPGGNYVIKWETFPPMKGTVMIYESSLPDSFNLHSPLAEAEISKGFKDISFQTGKRNYFKLVFNKKYSVVTAERVIPMQGLFNFRDLGGYYNAKGKQTRWGKLYRSSSLSRATLPDAKELNDLGIQTAIDFRTDKDRLSAPSKYIPSQTFPYPLRGNAPFVYADRILSKKMKAGDVKVYAQDMFSFLLENNSDYFMKMFDLLLDENNYPIVIHCNMGTDRSAVAAALILAALDIDMGRIVNDYMLSNQLIDYNAFIAKDSPFMQDSEIQETFTALLRVHKRAITYSFDKIVKEYGSMDNYFNTALKLTAKKREKLKEIMLY
;
A
#
# COMPACT_ATOMS: atom_id res chain seq x y z
N MET A 1 -11.78 -37.16 75.43
CA MET A 1 -10.77 -36.76 74.42
C MET A 1 -11.49 -36.13 73.25
N LEU A 2 -11.65 -34.79 73.21
CA LEU A 2 -12.23 -34.08 72.09
C LEU A 2 -11.11 -33.65 71.12
N LYS A 3 -11.19 -34.12 69.87
CA LYS A 3 -10.34 -33.65 68.79
C LYS A 3 -10.89 -32.35 68.23
N LYS A 4 -10.14 -31.26 68.35
CA LYS A 4 -10.40 -29.96 67.68
C LYS A 4 -10.11 -30.13 66.16
N ILE A 5 -11.13 -29.89 65.36
CA ILE A 5 -11.01 -29.77 63.89
C ILE A 5 -10.78 -28.28 63.59
N THR A 6 -9.61 -27.94 63.12
CA THR A 6 -9.25 -26.58 62.65
C THR A 6 -9.69 -26.51 61.19
N PHE A 7 -10.65 -25.62 60.92
CA PHE A 7 -11.09 -25.27 59.56
C PHE A 7 -10.16 -24.19 59.02
N SER A 8 -9.34 -24.55 58.01
CA SER A 8 -8.51 -23.60 57.31
C SER A 8 -9.34 -22.99 56.17
N VAL A 9 -9.65 -21.70 56.30
CA VAL A 9 -10.32 -20.94 55.26
C VAL A 9 -9.29 -20.53 54.23
N PHE A 10 -9.31 -21.20 53.06
CA PHE A 10 -8.51 -20.86 51.91
C PHE A 10 -9.19 -19.69 51.17
N THR A 11 -8.71 -18.46 51.38
CA THR A 11 -9.21 -17.28 50.65
C THR A 11 -8.66 -17.34 49.24
N LEU A 12 -9.53 -17.72 48.29
CA LEU A 12 -9.23 -17.67 46.86
C LEU A 12 -9.23 -16.22 46.40
N LEU A 13 -8.05 -15.62 46.28
CA LEU A 13 -7.87 -14.33 45.61
C LEU A 13 -8.09 -14.52 44.12
N LEU A 14 -9.32 -14.23 43.66
CA LEU A 14 -9.64 -14.09 42.24
C LEU A 14 -8.92 -12.83 41.72
N PHE A 15 -7.72 -13.02 41.14
CA PHE A 15 -7.16 -12.01 40.27
C PHE A 15 -8.01 -11.97 39.00
N SER A 16 -8.99 -11.08 38.98
CA SER A 16 -9.61 -10.66 37.73
C SER A 16 -8.55 -9.94 36.92
N HIS A 17 -7.86 -10.67 36.03
CA HIS A 17 -7.15 -10.05 34.93
C HIS A 17 -8.22 -9.36 34.09
N CYS A 18 -8.39 -8.07 34.32
CA CYS A 18 -9.08 -7.21 33.39
C CYS A 18 -8.16 -7.15 32.16
N ALA A 19 -8.33 -8.07 31.24
CA ALA A 19 -7.75 -7.95 29.90
C ALA A 19 -8.32 -6.66 29.35
N GLN A 20 -7.51 -5.60 29.30
CA GLN A 20 -7.88 -4.32 28.75
C GLN A 20 -8.18 -4.57 27.27
N GLU A 21 -9.48 -4.61 26.90
CA GLU A 21 -9.89 -4.77 25.50
C GLU A 21 -9.19 -3.70 24.68
N LYS A 22 -8.36 -4.17 23.76
CA LYS A 22 -7.61 -3.30 22.85
C LYS A 22 -8.62 -2.69 21.88
N SER A 23 -8.93 -1.41 22.04
CA SER A 23 -9.83 -0.71 21.13
C SER A 23 -9.27 -0.71 19.72
N ASP A 24 -10.03 -1.25 18.76
CA ASP A 24 -9.73 -1.13 17.32
C ASP A 24 -10.27 0.23 16.86
N ILE A 25 -9.35 1.11 16.42
CA ILE A 25 -9.68 2.44 15.92
C ILE A 25 -9.28 2.50 14.45
N ARG A 26 -10.26 2.70 13.58
CA ARG A 26 -10.05 2.85 12.14
C ARG A 26 -10.29 4.29 11.74
N VAL A 27 -9.37 4.86 10.99
CA VAL A 27 -9.44 6.25 10.53
C VAL A 27 -9.16 6.29 9.04
N VAL A 28 -9.98 7.07 8.32
CA VAL A 28 -9.82 7.34 6.89
C VAL A 28 -9.84 8.85 6.69
N CYS A 29 -8.97 9.35 5.84
CA CYS A 29 -8.92 10.74 5.40
C CYS A 29 -9.17 10.78 3.90
N GLU A 30 -10.11 11.59 3.47
CA GLU A 30 -10.49 11.77 2.07
C GLU A 30 -10.54 13.26 1.74
N THR A 31 -10.06 13.65 0.56
CA THR A 31 -10.27 15.00 0.03
C THR A 31 -11.68 15.08 -0.59
N ILE A 32 -12.38 16.16 -0.31
CA ILE A 32 -13.68 16.49 -0.89
C ILE A 32 -13.56 17.65 -1.85
N PRO A 33 -14.54 17.86 -2.76
CA PRO A 33 -14.51 18.99 -3.68
C PRO A 33 -14.26 20.34 -2.97
N GLY A 34 -13.36 21.16 -3.52
CA GLY A 34 -12.93 22.41 -2.90
C GLY A 34 -11.62 22.32 -2.11
N GLY A 35 -10.97 21.13 -2.08
CA GLY A 35 -9.66 20.95 -1.43
C GLY A 35 -9.72 20.76 0.09
N ASN A 36 -10.92 20.63 0.64
CA ASN A 36 -11.13 20.31 2.06
C ASN A 36 -11.00 18.82 2.31
N TYR A 37 -10.73 18.43 3.57
CA TYR A 37 -10.69 17.05 4.00
C TYR A 37 -11.92 16.68 4.80
N VAL A 38 -12.35 15.41 4.68
CA VAL A 38 -13.20 14.75 5.65
C VAL A 38 -12.40 13.62 6.32
N ILE A 39 -12.31 13.66 7.64
CA ILE A 39 -11.69 12.59 8.42
C ILE A 39 -12.81 11.81 9.09
N LYS A 40 -12.87 10.51 8.80
CA LYS A 40 -13.87 9.58 9.33
C LYS A 40 -13.20 8.59 10.26
N TRP A 41 -13.88 8.19 11.34
CA TRP A 41 -13.37 7.17 12.25
C TRP A 41 -14.48 6.26 12.75
N GLU A 42 -14.05 5.04 13.05
CA GLU A 42 -14.86 4.04 13.75
C GLU A 42 -14.05 3.48 14.91
N THR A 43 -14.73 3.19 16.02
CA THR A 43 -14.09 2.57 17.20
C THR A 43 -14.84 1.30 17.56
N PHE A 44 -14.11 0.24 17.84
CA PHE A 44 -14.66 -1.02 18.29
C PHE A 44 -13.93 -1.51 19.54
N PRO A 45 -14.64 -1.69 20.68
CA PRO A 45 -16.05 -1.33 20.92
C PRO A 45 -16.29 0.19 20.78
N PRO A 46 -17.57 0.62 20.61
CA PRO A 46 -17.90 2.04 20.51
C PRO A 46 -17.39 2.85 21.69
N MET A 47 -16.68 3.94 21.43
CA MET A 47 -16.10 4.82 22.45
C MET A 47 -16.93 6.10 22.60
N LYS A 48 -17.07 6.59 23.85
CA LYS A 48 -17.55 7.93 24.16
C LYS A 48 -16.38 8.84 24.49
N GLY A 49 -16.61 10.15 24.41
CA GLY A 49 -15.61 11.17 24.75
C GLY A 49 -15.19 11.98 23.54
N THR A 50 -13.98 12.51 23.55
CA THR A 50 -13.50 13.47 22.56
C THR A 50 -12.30 12.94 21.77
N VAL A 51 -12.21 13.36 20.53
CA VAL A 51 -11.04 13.20 19.67
C VAL A 51 -10.46 14.57 19.34
N MET A 52 -9.17 14.75 19.62
CA MET A 52 -8.41 15.92 19.22
C MET A 52 -7.70 15.63 17.92
N ILE A 53 -7.77 16.54 16.95
CA ILE A 53 -7.18 16.41 15.62
C ILE A 53 -6.06 17.43 15.51
N TYR A 54 -4.86 16.97 15.22
CA TYR A 54 -3.67 17.78 14.97
C TYR A 54 -3.24 17.61 13.53
N GLU A 55 -2.69 18.66 12.94
CA GLU A 55 -2.18 18.63 11.58
C GLU A 55 -0.68 18.81 11.53
N SER A 56 -0.07 18.34 10.45
CA SER A 56 1.33 18.59 10.12
C SER A 56 1.60 18.37 8.63
N SER A 57 2.58 19.06 8.08
CA SER A 57 3.16 18.75 6.77
C SER A 57 4.11 17.54 6.80
N LEU A 58 4.48 17.03 8.00
CA LEU A 58 5.36 15.89 8.20
C LEU A 58 4.61 14.75 8.92
N PRO A 59 4.76 13.49 8.48
CA PRO A 59 3.99 12.37 9.03
C PRO A 59 4.33 12.01 10.48
N ASP A 60 5.51 12.36 10.95
CA ASP A 60 6.04 11.95 12.27
C ASP A 60 6.24 13.13 13.25
N SER A 61 5.85 14.35 12.86
CA SER A 61 6.05 15.55 13.70
C SER A 61 4.76 16.36 13.82
N PHE A 62 4.17 16.38 15.02
CA PHE A 62 2.92 17.08 15.32
C PHE A 62 3.05 17.98 16.54
N ASN A 63 2.58 19.23 16.43
CA ASN A 63 2.45 20.12 17.59
C ASN A 63 1.19 19.77 18.40
N LEU A 64 1.36 19.00 19.47
CA LEU A 64 0.25 18.55 20.32
C LEU A 64 -0.29 19.63 21.29
N HIS A 65 0.28 20.84 21.30
CA HIS A 65 -0.23 21.95 22.10
C HIS A 65 -1.29 22.78 21.39
N SER A 66 -1.43 22.63 20.05
CA SER A 66 -2.36 23.38 19.23
C SER A 66 -3.18 22.44 18.34
N PRO A 67 -4.28 21.90 18.85
CA PRO A 67 -5.18 21.08 18.03
C PRO A 67 -5.83 21.93 16.93
N LEU A 68 -5.90 21.38 15.72
CA LEU A 68 -6.62 21.96 14.61
C LEU A 68 -8.15 21.95 14.83
N ALA A 69 -8.63 20.84 15.43
CA ALA A 69 -10.05 20.66 15.71
C ALA A 69 -10.28 19.66 16.85
N GLU A 70 -11.47 19.76 17.44
CA GLU A 70 -12.01 18.81 18.39
C GLU A 70 -13.37 18.31 17.91
N ALA A 71 -13.70 17.06 18.21
CA ALA A 71 -15.01 16.48 17.96
C ALA A 71 -15.38 15.42 19.00
N GLU A 72 -16.67 15.13 19.13
CA GLU A 72 -17.12 13.96 19.88
C GLU A 72 -16.81 12.69 19.07
N ILE A 73 -16.30 11.65 19.74
CA ILE A 73 -15.98 10.37 19.09
C ILE A 73 -17.22 9.75 18.45
N SER A 74 -18.38 9.88 19.09
CA SER A 74 -19.66 9.35 18.63
C SER A 74 -20.14 9.93 17.30
N LYS A 75 -19.62 11.10 16.86
CA LYS A 75 -19.97 11.68 15.56
C LYS A 75 -19.40 10.89 14.38
N GLY A 76 -18.30 10.18 14.57
CA GLY A 76 -17.67 9.35 13.55
C GLY A 76 -16.97 10.11 12.42
N PHE A 77 -17.04 11.43 12.37
CA PHE A 77 -16.35 12.24 11.35
C PHE A 77 -16.12 13.70 11.77
N LYS A 78 -15.22 14.36 11.05
CA LYS A 78 -15.00 15.80 11.09
C LYS A 78 -14.57 16.34 9.74
N ASP A 79 -15.24 17.39 9.30
CA ASP A 79 -14.80 18.17 8.13
C ASP A 79 -13.69 19.13 8.55
N ILE A 80 -12.64 19.17 7.77
CA ILE A 80 -11.47 20.03 7.96
C ILE A 80 -11.34 20.93 6.73
N SER A 81 -11.55 22.22 6.92
CA SER A 81 -11.31 23.23 5.88
C SER A 81 -9.80 23.52 5.82
N PHE A 82 -9.20 23.37 4.64
CA PHE A 82 -7.78 23.58 4.46
C PHE A 82 -7.47 24.40 3.20
N GLN A 83 -6.53 25.34 3.31
CA GLN A 83 -6.20 26.25 2.21
C GLN A 83 -4.77 26.09 1.66
N THR A 84 -3.98 25.16 2.17
CA THR A 84 -2.60 25.01 1.70
C THR A 84 -2.54 23.92 0.63
N GLY A 85 -2.08 24.27 -0.58
CA GLY A 85 -1.86 23.31 -1.67
C GLY A 85 -0.73 22.29 -1.41
N LYS A 86 -0.46 21.93 -0.15
CA LYS A 86 0.51 20.91 0.28
C LYS A 86 -0.21 19.74 0.91
N ARG A 87 0.41 18.57 0.82
CA ARG A 87 -0.07 17.37 1.50
C ARG A 87 -0.05 17.57 3.02
N ASN A 88 -1.12 17.14 3.68
CA ASN A 88 -1.25 17.19 5.12
C ASN A 88 -1.40 15.79 5.72
N TYR A 89 -0.85 15.64 6.92
CA TYR A 89 -1.01 14.47 7.77
C TYR A 89 -1.78 14.90 9.01
N PHE A 90 -2.64 14.03 9.50
CA PHE A 90 -3.47 14.29 10.67
C PHE A 90 -3.21 13.25 11.74
N LYS A 91 -2.98 13.72 12.96
CA LYS A 91 -2.91 12.86 14.14
C LYS A 91 -4.17 13.05 14.96
N LEU A 92 -4.93 11.97 15.12
CA LEU A 92 -6.11 11.91 15.96
C LEU A 92 -5.73 11.34 17.32
N VAL A 93 -6.14 12.01 18.39
CA VAL A 93 -5.90 11.57 19.78
C VAL A 93 -7.25 11.39 20.48
N PHE A 94 -7.64 10.13 20.68
CA PHE A 94 -8.90 9.72 21.28
C PHE A 94 -8.75 9.64 22.81
N ASN A 95 -9.58 10.43 23.53
CA ASN A 95 -9.60 10.48 25.01
C ASN A 95 -8.22 10.67 25.66
N LYS A 96 -7.29 11.38 24.98
CA LYS A 96 -5.89 11.54 25.41
C LYS A 96 -5.11 10.23 25.62
N LYS A 97 -5.63 9.10 25.12
CA LYS A 97 -5.09 7.77 25.37
C LYS A 97 -4.63 7.03 24.12
N TYR A 98 -5.42 7.08 23.06
CA TYR A 98 -5.12 6.35 21.80
C TYR A 98 -4.83 7.35 20.70
N SER A 99 -3.84 7.08 19.89
CA SER A 99 -3.54 7.96 18.75
C SER A 99 -3.39 7.18 17.46
N VAL A 100 -3.84 7.81 16.36
CA VAL A 100 -3.75 7.29 15.00
C VAL A 100 -3.29 8.40 14.09
N VAL A 101 -2.35 8.11 13.20
CA VAL A 101 -1.96 9.03 12.12
C VAL A 101 -2.71 8.64 10.84
N THR A 102 -3.23 9.63 10.13
CA THR A 102 -3.89 9.44 8.84
C THR A 102 -3.51 10.52 7.85
N ALA A 103 -3.65 10.21 6.58
CA ALA A 103 -3.51 11.15 5.47
C ALA A 103 -4.37 10.65 4.30
N GLU A 104 -4.55 11.47 3.29
CA GLU A 104 -5.08 11.00 2.02
C GLU A 104 -4.10 10.03 1.37
N ARG A 105 -4.61 8.86 0.95
CA ARG A 105 -3.77 7.81 0.35
C ARG A 105 -3.36 8.15 -1.07
N VAL A 106 -4.34 8.62 -1.87
CA VAL A 106 -4.15 8.94 -3.28
C VAL A 106 -3.68 10.37 -3.39
N ILE A 107 -2.57 10.59 -4.06
CA ILE A 107 -2.05 11.93 -4.29
C ILE A 107 -2.32 12.28 -5.76
N PRO A 108 -3.17 13.28 -6.02
CA PRO A 108 -3.50 13.67 -7.38
C PRO A 108 -2.25 14.13 -8.15
N MET A 109 -2.04 13.56 -9.33
CA MET A 109 -0.96 13.89 -10.25
C MET A 109 -1.53 14.20 -11.62
N GLN A 110 -0.82 14.99 -12.43
CA GLN A 110 -1.26 15.35 -13.77
C GLN A 110 -0.87 14.31 -14.84
N GLY A 111 0.39 13.90 -14.83
CA GLY A 111 0.92 12.93 -15.80
C GLY A 111 1.15 11.55 -15.22
N LEU A 112 1.35 11.45 -13.90
CA LEU A 112 1.46 10.18 -13.20
C LEU A 112 0.07 9.69 -12.81
N PHE A 113 -0.19 8.43 -13.00
CA PHE A 113 -1.41 7.78 -12.52
C PHE A 113 -1.07 6.65 -11.56
N ASN A 114 -2.09 6.17 -10.85
CA ASN A 114 -1.92 5.12 -9.84
C ASN A 114 -0.94 5.50 -8.70
N PHE A 115 -0.67 6.80 -8.53
CA PHE A 115 0.26 7.31 -7.53
C PHE A 115 -0.41 7.32 -6.15
N ARG A 116 0.19 6.66 -5.19
CA ARG A 116 -0.33 6.60 -3.81
C ARG A 116 0.71 6.22 -2.78
N ASP A 117 0.42 6.57 -1.54
CA ASP A 117 1.16 6.21 -0.34
C ASP A 117 0.75 4.80 0.15
N LEU A 118 1.70 3.98 0.55
CA LEU A 118 1.47 2.67 1.17
C LEU A 118 1.41 2.72 2.71
N GLY A 119 1.32 3.92 3.29
CA GLY A 119 1.05 4.13 4.71
C GLY A 119 -0.38 3.78 5.12
N GLY A 120 -0.62 3.70 6.42
CA GLY A 120 -1.97 3.57 6.97
C GLY A 120 -2.57 2.17 6.98
N TYR A 121 -1.85 1.12 6.57
CA TYR A 121 -2.31 -0.26 6.69
C TYR A 121 -1.98 -0.84 8.05
N TYR A 122 -2.94 -1.53 8.68
CA TYR A 122 -2.76 -2.17 9.97
C TYR A 122 -2.42 -3.65 9.81
N ASN A 123 -1.41 -4.10 10.55
CA ASN A 123 -1.10 -5.53 10.65
C ASN A 123 -1.93 -6.22 11.74
N ALA A 124 -1.80 -7.55 11.85
CA ALA A 124 -2.52 -8.35 12.85
C ALA A 124 -2.20 -7.95 14.32
N LYS A 125 -1.04 -7.31 14.56
CA LYS A 125 -0.64 -6.78 15.87
C LYS A 125 -1.19 -5.38 16.14
N GLY A 126 -1.94 -4.80 15.20
CA GLY A 126 -2.50 -3.45 15.28
C GLY A 126 -1.46 -2.34 15.13
N LYS A 127 -0.28 -2.64 14.57
CA LYS A 127 0.68 -1.64 14.16
C LYS A 127 0.35 -1.14 12.76
N GLN A 128 0.47 0.16 12.54
CA GLN A 128 0.13 0.80 11.27
C GLN A 128 1.39 1.06 10.45
N THR A 129 1.33 0.84 9.12
CA THR A 129 2.40 1.28 8.22
C THR A 129 2.55 2.79 8.25
N ARG A 130 3.80 3.28 8.33
CA ARG A 130 4.09 4.73 8.40
C ARG A 130 3.71 5.41 7.10
N TRP A 131 3.05 6.54 7.24
CA TRP A 131 2.76 7.44 6.13
C TRP A 131 4.02 8.15 5.64
N GLY A 132 4.04 8.51 4.36
CA GLY A 132 5.12 9.30 3.80
C GLY A 132 6.45 8.55 3.59
N LYS A 133 6.49 7.23 3.82
CA LYS A 133 7.72 6.43 3.65
C LYS A 133 7.81 5.76 2.29
N LEU A 134 6.73 5.14 1.83
CA LEU A 134 6.75 4.33 0.62
C LEU A 134 5.58 4.68 -0.28
N TYR A 135 5.89 4.97 -1.53
CA TYR A 135 4.91 5.30 -2.57
C TYR A 135 5.00 4.30 -3.71
N ARG A 136 3.89 4.12 -4.42
CA ARG A 136 3.88 3.40 -5.70
C ARG A 136 3.26 4.25 -6.80
N SER A 137 3.71 4.04 -8.06
CA SER A 137 3.35 4.87 -9.19
C SER A 137 3.35 4.10 -10.51
N SER A 138 2.76 4.74 -11.53
CA SER A 138 3.10 4.50 -12.92
C SER A 138 4.50 5.02 -13.24
N SER A 139 4.92 4.91 -14.51
CA SER A 139 6.24 5.36 -14.97
C SER A 139 6.48 6.84 -14.73
N LEU A 140 7.60 7.18 -14.08
CA LEU A 140 8.06 8.55 -13.90
C LEU A 140 8.45 9.26 -15.22
N SER A 141 8.48 8.54 -16.35
CA SER A 141 8.64 9.14 -17.68
C SER A 141 7.50 10.06 -18.10
N ARG A 142 6.35 9.94 -17.43
CA ARG A 142 5.15 10.74 -17.71
C ARG A 142 5.02 11.97 -16.80
N ALA A 143 5.93 12.14 -15.83
CA ALA A 143 5.88 13.25 -14.89
C ALA A 143 5.86 14.60 -15.64
N THR A 144 4.91 15.46 -15.24
CA THR A 144 4.86 16.86 -15.64
C THR A 144 5.67 17.74 -14.69
N LEU A 145 5.83 19.02 -14.98
CA LEU A 145 6.48 19.96 -14.06
C LEU A 145 5.75 20.05 -12.72
N PRO A 146 4.39 20.17 -12.68
CA PRO A 146 3.65 20.09 -11.41
C PRO A 146 3.85 18.78 -10.65
N ASP A 147 3.89 17.63 -11.35
CA ASP A 147 4.20 16.33 -10.70
C ASP A 147 5.59 16.31 -10.09
N ALA A 148 6.59 16.84 -10.81
CA ALA A 148 7.97 16.92 -10.29
C ALA A 148 8.05 17.80 -9.04
N LYS A 149 7.29 18.91 -9.02
CA LYS A 149 7.17 19.77 -7.83
C LYS A 149 6.57 19.00 -6.65
N GLU A 150 5.46 18.29 -6.88
CA GLU A 150 4.80 17.48 -5.84
C GLU A 150 5.73 16.38 -5.31
N LEU A 151 6.45 15.67 -6.19
CA LEU A 151 7.42 14.65 -5.79
C LEU A 151 8.58 15.23 -4.95
N ASN A 152 9.02 16.46 -5.25
CA ASN A 152 9.99 17.17 -4.44
C ASN A 152 9.39 17.60 -3.07
N ASP A 153 8.15 18.09 -3.06
CA ASP A 153 7.47 18.47 -1.81
C ASP A 153 7.20 17.25 -0.92
N LEU A 154 7.00 16.05 -1.50
CA LEU A 154 6.96 14.76 -0.78
C LEU A 154 8.34 14.30 -0.31
N GLY A 155 9.41 14.95 -0.72
CA GLY A 155 10.79 14.66 -0.33
C GLY A 155 11.33 13.35 -0.89
N ILE A 156 10.81 12.85 -2.03
CA ILE A 156 11.24 11.55 -2.59
C ILE A 156 12.76 11.51 -2.76
N GLN A 157 13.43 10.62 -2.02
CA GLN A 157 14.88 10.42 -2.07
C GLN A 157 15.29 9.35 -3.08
N THR A 158 14.49 8.28 -3.17
CA THR A 158 14.86 7.09 -3.94
C THR A 158 13.72 6.66 -4.86
N ALA A 159 14.06 6.32 -6.11
CA ALA A 159 13.18 5.61 -7.02
C ALA A 159 13.70 4.18 -7.28
N ILE A 160 12.82 3.20 -7.19
CA ILE A 160 13.08 1.83 -7.64
C ILE A 160 12.27 1.61 -8.92
N ASP A 161 12.99 1.51 -10.04
CA ASP A 161 12.40 1.39 -11.38
C ASP A 161 12.42 -0.08 -11.85
N PHE A 162 11.23 -0.70 -11.85
CA PHE A 162 11.06 -2.08 -12.29
C PHE A 162 10.82 -2.25 -13.80
N ARG A 163 10.96 -1.19 -14.57
CA ARG A 163 10.84 -1.24 -16.03
C ARG A 163 12.03 -1.98 -16.65
N THR A 164 11.78 -2.61 -17.80
CA THR A 164 12.85 -3.21 -18.59
C THR A 164 13.82 -2.15 -19.12
N ASP A 165 15.03 -2.56 -19.52
CA ASP A 165 16.00 -1.66 -20.16
C ASP A 165 15.41 -1.00 -21.41
N LYS A 166 14.69 -1.78 -22.22
CA LYS A 166 13.98 -1.28 -23.40
C LYS A 166 12.96 -0.19 -23.04
N ASP A 167 12.15 -0.41 -22.00
CA ASP A 167 11.16 0.58 -21.54
C ASP A 167 11.84 1.88 -21.09
N ARG A 168 12.97 1.78 -20.36
CA ARG A 168 13.73 2.95 -19.87
C ARG A 168 14.38 3.73 -20.98
N LEU A 169 14.95 3.04 -21.98
CA LEU A 169 15.57 3.68 -23.14
C LEU A 169 14.54 4.37 -24.03
N SER A 170 13.38 3.74 -24.25
CA SER A 170 12.31 4.32 -25.09
C SER A 170 11.55 5.46 -24.41
N ALA A 171 11.47 5.46 -23.10
CA ALA A 171 10.77 6.47 -22.30
C ALA A 171 11.55 6.79 -21.00
N PRO A 172 12.61 7.58 -21.07
CA PRO A 172 13.40 7.98 -19.91
C PRO A 172 12.55 8.68 -18.84
N SER A 173 12.88 8.47 -17.57
CA SER A 173 12.22 9.18 -16.47
C SER A 173 12.45 10.68 -16.55
N LYS A 174 11.37 11.47 -16.42
CA LYS A 174 11.41 12.95 -16.41
C LYS A 174 11.60 13.51 -15.00
N TYR A 175 11.40 12.68 -13.97
CA TYR A 175 11.75 13.01 -12.61
C TYR A 175 12.81 12.03 -12.11
N ILE A 176 13.89 12.57 -11.57
CA ILE A 176 15.06 11.82 -11.09
C ILE A 176 15.33 12.29 -9.64
N PRO A 177 15.01 11.49 -8.62
CA PRO A 177 15.36 11.78 -7.24
C PRO A 177 16.87 11.63 -6.99
N SER A 178 17.32 11.84 -5.76
CA SER A 178 18.73 11.74 -5.37
C SER A 178 19.35 10.38 -5.73
N GLN A 179 18.55 9.30 -5.67
CA GLN A 179 18.98 7.95 -6.01
C GLN A 179 17.95 7.25 -6.90
N THR A 180 18.43 6.52 -7.90
CA THR A 180 17.56 5.70 -8.75
C THR A 180 18.20 4.33 -8.96
N PHE A 181 17.41 3.28 -8.64
CA PHE A 181 17.83 1.89 -8.76
C PHE A 181 17.02 1.17 -9.84
N PRO A 182 17.64 0.87 -10.99
CA PRO A 182 17.01 0.10 -12.04
C PRO A 182 17.02 -1.39 -11.68
N TYR A 183 15.85 -1.95 -11.39
CA TYR A 183 15.65 -3.37 -11.11
C TYR A 183 14.69 -3.95 -12.15
N PRO A 184 15.17 -4.24 -13.39
CA PRO A 184 14.31 -4.66 -14.49
C PRO A 184 13.73 -6.04 -14.25
N LEU A 185 12.53 -6.11 -13.65
CA LEU A 185 11.89 -7.38 -13.40
C LEU A 185 11.60 -8.10 -14.73
N ARG A 186 12.00 -9.37 -14.79
CA ARG A 186 11.70 -10.26 -15.90
C ARG A 186 10.19 -10.51 -15.95
N GLY A 187 9.63 -10.55 -17.14
CA GLY A 187 8.21 -10.81 -17.36
C GLY A 187 7.73 -10.13 -18.63
N ASN A 188 6.68 -10.68 -19.22
CA ASN A 188 6.14 -10.16 -20.45
C ASN A 188 5.25 -8.93 -20.18
N ALA A 189 5.41 -7.89 -20.99
CA ALA A 189 4.46 -6.79 -21.00
C ALA A 189 3.09 -7.27 -21.59
N PRO A 190 1.96 -6.70 -21.12
CA PRO A 190 0.63 -7.05 -21.66
C PRO A 190 0.53 -7.00 -23.19
N PHE A 191 1.23 -6.08 -23.82
CA PHE A 191 1.22 -5.87 -25.27
C PHE A 191 1.77 -7.04 -26.12
N VAL A 192 2.49 -8.01 -25.54
CA VAL A 192 2.88 -9.23 -26.29
C VAL A 192 1.68 -10.08 -26.71
N TYR A 193 0.50 -9.83 -26.14
CA TYR A 193 -0.75 -10.52 -26.51
C TYR A 193 -1.60 -9.75 -27.51
N ALA A 194 -1.13 -8.58 -27.98
CA ALA A 194 -1.87 -7.73 -28.90
C ALA A 194 -2.36 -8.51 -30.14
N ASP A 195 -1.46 -9.26 -30.81
CA ASP A 195 -1.81 -10.05 -32.01
C ASP A 195 -2.83 -11.15 -31.70
N ARG A 196 -2.77 -11.76 -30.53
CA ARG A 196 -3.73 -12.81 -30.13
C ARG A 196 -5.10 -12.22 -29.84
N ILE A 197 -5.15 -11.01 -29.28
CA ILE A 197 -6.42 -10.29 -29.05
C ILE A 197 -7.01 -9.84 -30.38
N LEU A 198 -6.22 -9.17 -31.23
CA LEU A 198 -6.67 -8.69 -32.53
C LEU A 198 -7.14 -9.82 -33.46
N SER A 199 -6.51 -10.98 -33.39
CA SER A 199 -6.93 -12.19 -34.12
C SER A 199 -8.04 -13.00 -33.43
N LYS A 200 -8.61 -12.50 -32.31
CA LYS A 200 -9.62 -13.17 -31.46
C LYS A 200 -9.21 -14.56 -30.94
N LYS A 201 -7.90 -14.85 -30.91
CA LYS A 201 -7.33 -16.08 -30.33
C LYS A 201 -7.17 -16.01 -28.80
N MET A 202 -7.44 -14.88 -28.20
CA MET A 202 -7.48 -14.65 -26.76
C MET A 202 -8.75 -13.88 -26.42
N LYS A 203 -9.50 -14.36 -25.43
CA LYS A 203 -10.76 -13.77 -24.95
C LYS A 203 -10.62 -13.20 -23.54
N ALA A 204 -11.56 -12.37 -23.12
CA ALA A 204 -11.56 -11.76 -21.78
C ALA A 204 -11.47 -12.79 -20.63
N GLY A 205 -12.01 -14.00 -20.81
CA GLY A 205 -11.88 -15.11 -19.87
C GLY A 205 -10.44 -15.62 -19.68
N ASP A 206 -9.66 -15.65 -20.77
CA ASP A 206 -8.28 -16.14 -20.78
C ASP A 206 -7.34 -15.18 -20.07
N VAL A 207 -7.68 -13.88 -20.05
CA VAL A 207 -6.89 -12.83 -19.39
C VAL A 207 -6.71 -13.09 -17.91
N LYS A 208 -7.71 -13.65 -17.23
CA LYS A 208 -7.64 -13.98 -15.80
C LYS A 208 -6.58 -15.04 -15.52
N VAL A 209 -6.47 -16.05 -16.37
CA VAL A 209 -5.45 -17.11 -16.27
C VAL A 209 -4.07 -16.52 -16.55
N TYR A 210 -3.97 -15.75 -17.63
CA TYR A 210 -2.73 -15.04 -17.97
C TYR A 210 -2.22 -14.18 -16.82
N ALA A 211 -3.09 -13.40 -16.17
CA ALA A 211 -2.71 -12.54 -15.05
C ALA A 211 -2.17 -13.36 -13.87
N GLN A 212 -2.75 -14.53 -13.57
CA GLN A 212 -2.25 -15.45 -12.53
C GLN A 212 -0.85 -15.99 -12.87
N ASP A 213 -0.65 -16.42 -14.10
CA ASP A 213 0.62 -16.97 -14.57
C ASP A 213 1.71 -15.88 -14.57
N MET A 214 1.39 -14.67 -15.01
CA MET A 214 2.31 -13.55 -15.02
C MET A 214 2.76 -13.16 -13.61
N PHE A 215 1.84 -13.05 -12.65
CA PHE A 215 2.19 -12.71 -11.27
C PHE A 215 3.01 -13.82 -10.60
N SER A 216 2.67 -15.09 -10.86
CA SER A 216 3.45 -16.23 -10.39
C SER A 216 4.87 -16.18 -10.98
N PHE A 217 4.98 -15.94 -12.28
CA PHE A 217 6.27 -15.78 -12.95
C PHE A 217 7.12 -14.65 -12.35
N LEU A 218 6.49 -13.48 -12.04
CA LEU A 218 7.19 -12.36 -11.42
C LEU A 218 7.78 -12.74 -10.07
N LEU A 219 7.03 -13.46 -9.23
CA LEU A 219 7.49 -13.90 -7.91
C LEU A 219 8.61 -14.95 -7.98
N GLU A 220 8.49 -15.90 -8.90
CA GLU A 220 9.40 -17.04 -9.02
C GLU A 220 10.74 -16.69 -9.68
N ASN A 221 10.75 -15.73 -10.60
CA ASN A 221 11.89 -15.48 -11.48
C ASN A 221 12.64 -14.17 -11.21
N ASN A 222 12.31 -13.45 -10.13
CA ASN A 222 12.91 -12.14 -9.82
C ASN A 222 13.36 -12.01 -8.37
N SER A 223 13.64 -13.13 -7.70
CA SER A 223 14.10 -13.12 -6.31
C SER A 223 15.36 -12.28 -6.11
N ASP A 224 16.27 -12.24 -7.08
CA ASP A 224 17.48 -11.45 -7.07
C ASP A 224 17.20 -9.92 -6.99
N TYR A 225 16.22 -9.42 -7.71
CA TYR A 225 15.82 -8.02 -7.64
C TYR A 225 15.00 -7.71 -6.38
N PHE A 226 14.14 -8.63 -5.94
CA PHE A 226 13.41 -8.45 -4.69
C PHE A 226 14.34 -8.48 -3.47
N MET A 227 15.40 -9.29 -3.46
CA MET A 227 16.44 -9.23 -2.43
C MET A 227 17.08 -7.83 -2.36
N LYS A 228 17.53 -7.30 -3.51
CA LYS A 228 18.11 -5.95 -3.60
C LYS A 228 17.11 -4.88 -3.15
N MET A 229 15.84 -5.00 -3.52
CA MET A 229 14.78 -4.09 -3.07
C MET A 229 14.68 -4.11 -1.54
N PHE A 230 14.62 -5.30 -0.92
CA PHE A 230 14.55 -5.38 0.54
C PHE A 230 15.80 -4.86 1.23
N ASP A 231 16.99 -5.05 0.67
CA ASP A 231 18.22 -4.47 1.22
C ASP A 231 18.19 -2.93 1.18
N LEU A 232 17.64 -2.31 0.13
CA LEU A 232 17.41 -0.85 0.09
C LEU A 232 16.40 -0.39 1.15
N LEU A 233 15.34 -1.15 1.38
CA LEU A 233 14.32 -0.83 2.38
C LEU A 233 14.83 -0.94 3.83
N LEU A 234 15.97 -1.58 4.07
CA LEU A 234 16.60 -1.69 5.39
C LEU A 234 17.50 -0.51 5.76
N ASP A 235 17.71 0.44 4.85
CA ASP A 235 18.46 1.66 5.10
C ASP A 235 17.50 2.86 5.17
N GLU A 236 17.43 3.49 6.34
CA GLU A 236 16.55 4.64 6.60
C GLU A 236 16.89 5.87 5.76
N ASN A 237 18.13 6.00 5.30
CA ASN A 237 18.58 7.11 4.45
C ASN A 237 17.98 7.09 3.05
N ASN A 238 17.42 5.95 2.62
CA ASN A 238 16.79 5.83 1.31
C ASN A 238 15.36 6.40 1.26
N TYR A 239 14.75 6.69 2.39
CA TYR A 239 13.35 7.13 2.44
C TYR A 239 13.19 8.66 2.29
N PRO A 240 12.08 9.13 1.72
CA PRO A 240 10.97 8.37 1.13
C PRO A 240 11.30 7.69 -0.19
N ILE A 241 10.72 6.51 -0.43
CA ILE A 241 10.96 5.70 -1.62
C ILE A 241 9.72 5.68 -2.51
N VAL A 242 9.89 5.82 -3.83
CA VAL A 242 8.85 5.51 -4.81
C VAL A 242 9.23 4.25 -5.61
N ILE A 243 8.34 3.26 -5.63
CA ILE A 243 8.44 2.09 -6.50
C ILE A 243 7.56 2.28 -7.72
N HIS A 244 8.06 2.00 -8.91
CA HIS A 244 7.28 2.19 -10.12
C HIS A 244 7.63 1.19 -11.24
N CYS A 245 6.70 1.08 -12.19
CA CYS A 245 6.91 0.37 -13.46
C CYS A 245 6.22 1.14 -14.59
N ASN A 246 5.70 0.51 -15.63
CA ASN A 246 5.02 1.24 -16.72
C ASN A 246 3.67 1.80 -16.26
N MET A 247 2.74 0.93 -15.85
CA MET A 247 1.39 1.31 -15.41
C MET A 247 1.22 1.30 -13.88
N GLY A 248 2.18 0.77 -13.15
CA GLY A 248 2.06 0.62 -11.70
C GLY A 248 1.13 -0.54 -11.29
N THR A 249 0.71 -1.42 -12.21
CA THR A 249 -0.29 -2.47 -12.00
C THR A 249 0.29 -3.85 -11.76
N ASP A 250 1.47 -4.16 -12.31
CA ASP A 250 2.02 -5.53 -12.28
C ASP A 250 3.30 -5.58 -11.43
N ARG A 251 4.45 -5.22 -12.00
CA ARG A 251 5.78 -5.32 -11.35
C ARG A 251 5.86 -4.58 -10.02
N SER A 252 5.47 -3.31 -10.00
CA SER A 252 5.42 -2.53 -8.74
C SER A 252 4.28 -2.97 -7.81
N ALA A 253 3.23 -3.63 -8.33
CA ALA A 253 2.18 -4.19 -7.50
C ALA A 253 2.64 -5.44 -6.75
N VAL A 254 3.35 -6.35 -7.43
CA VAL A 254 3.97 -7.53 -6.78
C VAL A 254 4.97 -7.07 -5.71
N ALA A 255 5.83 -6.08 -6.03
CA ALA A 255 6.76 -5.52 -5.07
C ALA A 255 6.05 -4.93 -3.84
N ALA A 256 5.01 -4.10 -4.05
CA ALA A 256 4.20 -3.56 -2.96
C ALA A 256 3.54 -4.66 -2.10
N ALA A 257 3.00 -5.69 -2.75
CA ALA A 257 2.39 -6.82 -2.05
C ALA A 257 3.41 -7.60 -1.19
N LEU A 258 4.62 -7.83 -1.71
CA LEU A 258 5.69 -8.47 -0.94
C LEU A 258 6.11 -7.62 0.27
N ILE A 259 6.25 -6.30 0.09
CA ILE A 259 6.61 -5.39 1.18
C ILE A 259 5.52 -5.41 2.26
N LEU A 260 4.24 -5.26 1.88
CA LEU A 260 3.13 -5.29 2.82
C LEU A 260 3.03 -6.64 3.54
N ALA A 261 3.23 -7.76 2.84
CA ALA A 261 3.26 -9.10 3.45
C ALA A 261 4.44 -9.25 4.44
N ALA A 262 5.62 -8.69 4.12
CA ALA A 262 6.77 -8.69 5.04
C ALA A 262 6.52 -7.88 6.33
N LEU A 263 5.59 -6.92 6.30
CA LEU A 263 5.12 -6.14 7.45
C LEU A 263 3.94 -6.78 8.20
N ASP A 264 3.59 -8.03 7.87
CA ASP A 264 2.47 -8.79 8.42
C ASP A 264 1.08 -8.16 8.11
N ILE A 265 0.96 -7.41 7.01
CA ILE A 265 -0.34 -6.93 6.53
C ILE A 265 -1.09 -8.13 5.92
N ASP A 266 -2.36 -8.28 6.29
CA ASP A 266 -3.17 -9.41 5.80
C ASP A 266 -3.47 -9.32 4.29
N MET A 267 -3.70 -10.50 3.69
CA MET A 267 -3.95 -10.63 2.25
C MET A 267 -5.17 -9.81 1.78
N GLY A 268 -6.19 -9.65 2.62
CA GLY A 268 -7.37 -8.85 2.28
C GLY A 268 -7.02 -7.38 2.03
N ARG A 269 -6.18 -6.79 2.89
CA ARG A 269 -5.70 -5.40 2.74
C ARG A 269 -4.74 -5.26 1.56
N ILE A 270 -3.86 -6.25 1.36
CA ILE A 270 -2.95 -6.28 0.20
C ILE A 270 -3.74 -6.30 -1.11
N VAL A 271 -4.77 -7.15 -1.19
CA VAL A 271 -5.66 -7.23 -2.36
C VAL A 271 -6.43 -5.93 -2.56
N ASN A 272 -6.92 -5.32 -1.47
CA ASN A 272 -7.64 -4.04 -1.58
C ASN A 272 -6.74 -2.94 -2.13
N ASP A 273 -5.47 -2.82 -1.66
CA ASP A 273 -4.51 -1.89 -2.27
C ASP A 273 -4.34 -2.17 -3.77
N TYR A 274 -4.12 -3.43 -4.13
CA TYR A 274 -3.94 -3.81 -5.53
C TYR A 274 -5.15 -3.41 -6.40
N MET A 275 -6.36 -3.72 -5.92
CA MET A 275 -7.61 -3.44 -6.63
C MET A 275 -7.93 -1.95 -6.78
N LEU A 276 -7.40 -1.06 -5.91
CA LEU A 276 -7.50 0.39 -6.08
C LEU A 276 -7.00 0.86 -7.45
N SER A 277 -6.07 0.15 -8.07
CA SER A 277 -5.57 0.49 -9.40
C SER A 277 -6.68 0.58 -10.45
N ASN A 278 -7.75 -0.22 -10.33
CA ASN A 278 -8.90 -0.16 -11.23
C ASN A 278 -9.75 1.12 -11.10
N GLN A 279 -9.63 1.81 -9.98
CA GLN A 279 -10.32 3.08 -9.71
C GLN A 279 -9.44 4.29 -10.05
N LEU A 280 -8.11 4.12 -9.97
CA LEU A 280 -7.13 5.19 -10.12
C LEU A 280 -6.60 5.33 -11.55
N ILE A 281 -6.92 4.39 -12.44
CA ILE A 281 -6.46 4.38 -13.82
C ILE A 281 -7.68 4.48 -14.74
N ASP A 282 -7.76 5.56 -15.51
CA ASP A 282 -8.67 5.61 -16.64
C ASP A 282 -8.05 4.85 -17.82
N TYR A 283 -8.37 3.57 -17.92
CA TYR A 283 -7.83 2.70 -18.97
C TYR A 283 -8.23 3.16 -20.37
N ASN A 284 -9.38 3.82 -20.54
CA ASN A 284 -9.81 4.31 -21.83
C ASN A 284 -8.94 5.47 -22.33
N ALA A 285 -8.36 6.25 -21.43
CA ALA A 285 -7.42 7.32 -21.80
C ALA A 285 -6.09 6.81 -22.39
N PHE A 286 -5.79 5.51 -22.23
CA PHE A 286 -4.58 4.88 -22.81
C PHE A 286 -4.80 4.28 -24.19
N ILE A 287 -6.04 4.14 -24.61
CA ILE A 287 -6.37 3.52 -25.89
C ILE A 287 -6.80 4.65 -26.83
N ALA A 288 -6.03 4.88 -27.88
CA ALA A 288 -6.42 5.85 -28.90
C ALA A 288 -7.77 5.42 -29.49
N LYS A 289 -8.67 6.37 -29.73
CA LYS A 289 -10.03 6.10 -30.22
C LYS A 289 -10.04 5.42 -31.60
N ASP A 290 -9.02 5.64 -32.40
CA ASP A 290 -8.78 5.04 -33.71
C ASP A 290 -7.97 3.73 -33.64
N SER A 291 -7.61 3.29 -32.43
CA SER A 291 -6.88 2.05 -32.22
C SER A 291 -7.66 0.84 -32.74
N PRO A 292 -7.00 -0.14 -33.37
CA PRO A 292 -7.63 -1.40 -33.75
C PRO A 292 -8.33 -2.13 -32.60
N PHE A 293 -7.88 -1.87 -31.34
CA PHE A 293 -8.50 -2.43 -30.14
C PHE A 293 -9.85 -1.82 -29.78
N MET A 294 -10.25 -0.72 -30.42
CA MET A 294 -11.51 0.00 -30.14
C MET A 294 -12.57 -0.20 -31.24
N GLN A 295 -12.23 -0.92 -32.34
CA GLN A 295 -13.10 -1.07 -33.51
C GLN A 295 -14.06 -2.26 -33.43
N ASP A 296 -13.80 -3.21 -32.53
CA ASP A 296 -14.61 -4.41 -32.32
C ASP A 296 -14.87 -4.59 -30.82
N SER A 297 -16.11 -4.83 -30.42
CA SER A 297 -16.51 -4.91 -29.02
C SER A 297 -15.86 -6.07 -28.24
N GLU A 298 -15.65 -7.22 -28.84
CA GLU A 298 -15.01 -8.40 -28.25
C GLU A 298 -13.51 -8.13 -28.03
N ILE A 299 -12.86 -7.49 -28.99
CA ILE A 299 -11.47 -7.08 -28.93
C ILE A 299 -11.31 -6.03 -27.83
N GLN A 300 -12.17 -5.01 -27.79
CA GLN A 300 -12.16 -3.97 -26.77
C GLN A 300 -12.36 -4.54 -25.37
N GLU A 301 -13.32 -5.44 -25.17
CA GLU A 301 -13.56 -6.10 -23.89
C GLU A 301 -12.31 -6.87 -23.43
N THR A 302 -11.73 -7.68 -24.32
CA THR A 302 -10.54 -8.48 -24.01
C THR A 302 -9.34 -7.61 -23.69
N PHE A 303 -9.11 -6.55 -24.47
CA PHE A 303 -8.00 -5.63 -24.24
C PHE A 303 -8.19 -4.83 -22.95
N THR A 304 -9.40 -4.35 -22.68
CA THR A 304 -9.73 -3.68 -21.40
C THR A 304 -9.53 -4.62 -20.22
N ALA A 305 -9.94 -5.89 -20.34
CA ALA A 305 -9.70 -6.89 -19.29
C ALA A 305 -8.20 -7.10 -19.05
N LEU A 306 -7.37 -7.10 -20.11
CA LEU A 306 -5.92 -7.26 -20.01
C LEU A 306 -5.24 -6.08 -19.27
N LEU A 307 -5.75 -4.87 -19.45
CA LEU A 307 -5.21 -3.68 -18.77
C LEU A 307 -5.62 -3.59 -17.30
N ARG A 308 -6.77 -4.15 -16.92
CA ARG A 308 -7.30 -4.14 -15.56
C ARG A 308 -6.59 -5.13 -14.65
N VAL A 309 -6.58 -4.81 -13.37
CA VAL A 309 -6.06 -5.71 -12.34
C VAL A 309 -7.14 -6.69 -11.87
N HIS A 310 -6.73 -7.93 -11.58
CA HIS A 310 -7.62 -9.02 -11.21
C HIS A 310 -7.24 -9.61 -9.85
N LYS A 311 -8.18 -9.61 -8.91
CA LYS A 311 -7.96 -10.11 -7.54
C LYS A 311 -7.21 -11.45 -7.51
N ARG A 312 -7.60 -12.41 -8.38
CA ARG A 312 -7.00 -13.74 -8.42
C ARG A 312 -5.54 -13.76 -8.87
N ALA A 313 -5.07 -12.74 -9.58
CA ALA A 313 -3.66 -12.69 -9.98
C ALA A 313 -2.74 -12.72 -8.76
N ILE A 314 -3.02 -11.88 -7.77
CA ILE A 314 -2.20 -11.79 -6.56
C ILE A 314 -2.48 -12.92 -5.57
N THR A 315 -3.75 -13.29 -5.32
CA THR A 315 -4.07 -14.35 -4.35
C THR A 315 -3.53 -15.70 -4.83
N TYR A 316 -3.74 -16.07 -6.10
CA TYR A 316 -3.24 -17.32 -6.67
C TYR A 316 -1.71 -17.42 -6.58
N SER A 317 -1.00 -16.33 -6.89
CA SER A 317 0.47 -16.33 -6.88
C SER A 317 1.03 -16.49 -5.48
N PHE A 318 0.41 -15.87 -4.48
CA PHE A 318 0.81 -16.04 -3.08
C PHE A 318 0.46 -17.44 -2.56
N ASP A 319 -0.70 -17.99 -2.93
CA ASP A 319 -1.07 -19.37 -2.59
C ASP A 319 -0.08 -20.38 -3.19
N LYS A 320 0.38 -20.14 -4.43
CA LYS A 320 1.41 -20.96 -5.09
C LYS A 320 2.74 -20.90 -4.34
N ILE A 321 3.19 -19.72 -3.94
CA ILE A 321 4.40 -19.54 -3.11
C ILE A 321 4.26 -20.29 -1.77
N VAL A 322 3.12 -20.13 -1.10
CA VAL A 322 2.88 -20.85 0.17
C VAL A 322 2.90 -22.38 -0.03
N LYS A 323 2.33 -22.87 -1.15
CA LYS A 323 2.36 -24.29 -1.50
C LYS A 323 3.78 -24.80 -1.76
N GLU A 324 4.62 -24.00 -2.42
CA GLU A 324 5.99 -24.37 -2.79
C GLU A 324 6.95 -24.32 -1.59
N TYR A 325 6.88 -23.24 -0.80
CA TYR A 325 7.82 -22.96 0.30
C TYR A 325 7.27 -23.35 1.68
N GLY A 326 6.01 -23.81 1.77
CA GLY A 326 5.33 -24.15 3.02
C GLY A 326 4.76 -22.93 3.77
N SER A 327 5.35 -21.74 3.61
CA SER A 327 4.87 -20.49 4.19
C SER A 327 5.51 -19.28 3.50
N MET A 328 4.89 -18.09 3.66
CA MET A 328 5.51 -16.83 3.24
C MET A 328 6.81 -16.54 4.02
N ASP A 329 6.88 -16.92 5.30
CA ASP A 329 8.10 -16.74 6.11
C ASP A 329 9.27 -17.53 5.54
N ASN A 330 9.03 -18.77 5.12
CA ASN A 330 10.06 -19.59 4.46
C ASN A 330 10.49 -18.97 3.12
N TYR A 331 9.55 -18.49 2.31
CA TYR A 331 9.85 -17.80 1.06
C TYR A 331 10.71 -16.55 1.30
N PHE A 332 10.34 -15.68 2.24
CA PHE A 332 11.14 -14.52 2.62
C PHE A 332 12.55 -14.91 3.04
N ASN A 333 12.67 -15.93 3.91
CA ASN A 333 13.96 -16.34 4.46
C ASN A 333 14.85 -17.03 3.40
N THR A 334 14.30 -17.95 2.62
CA THR A 334 15.08 -18.83 1.72
C THR A 334 15.28 -18.21 0.33
N ALA A 335 14.21 -17.74 -0.31
CA ALA A 335 14.27 -17.18 -1.66
C ALA A 335 14.73 -15.71 -1.67
N LEU A 336 14.23 -14.90 -0.74
CA LEU A 336 14.51 -13.46 -0.70
C LEU A 336 15.61 -13.07 0.29
N LYS A 337 16.20 -14.02 1.02
CA LYS A 337 17.23 -13.76 2.05
C LYS A 337 16.83 -12.67 3.06
N LEU A 338 15.52 -12.44 3.19
CA LEU A 338 14.91 -11.54 4.16
C LEU A 338 14.66 -12.32 5.47
N THR A 339 15.72 -12.51 6.25
CA THR A 339 15.70 -13.26 7.51
C THR A 339 14.73 -12.61 8.52
N ALA A 340 14.34 -13.36 9.55
CA ALA A 340 13.49 -12.85 10.64
C ALA A 340 14.07 -11.57 11.25
N LYS A 341 15.39 -11.50 11.46
CA LYS A 341 16.07 -10.29 11.97
C LYS A 341 15.94 -9.11 11.00
N LYS A 342 16.12 -9.31 9.70
CA LYS A 342 15.93 -8.26 8.68
C LYS A 342 14.46 -7.80 8.63
N ARG A 343 13.50 -8.74 8.75
CA ARG A 343 12.08 -8.39 8.79
C ARG A 343 11.69 -7.56 10.01
N GLU A 344 12.21 -7.89 11.19
CA GLU A 344 11.96 -7.06 12.38
C GLU A 344 12.55 -5.66 12.20
N LYS A 345 13.77 -5.52 11.69
CA LYS A 345 14.34 -4.21 11.33
C LYS A 345 13.45 -3.45 10.34
N LEU A 346 12.94 -4.11 9.29
CA LEU A 346 12.02 -3.49 8.34
C LEU A 346 10.74 -2.99 9.03
N LYS A 347 10.20 -3.78 9.97
CA LYS A 347 9.03 -3.38 10.77
C LYS A 347 9.31 -2.18 11.67
N GLU A 348 10.49 -2.09 12.27
CA GLU A 348 10.91 -0.92 13.07
C GLU A 348 10.95 0.35 12.21
N ILE A 349 11.43 0.26 10.98
CA ILE A 349 11.51 1.38 10.03
C ILE A 349 10.12 1.78 9.53
N MET A 350 9.27 0.80 9.20
CA MET A 350 8.05 1.01 8.41
C MET A 350 6.74 1.03 9.23
N LEU A 351 6.76 0.66 10.52
CA LEU A 351 5.57 0.62 11.38
C LEU A 351 5.67 1.64 12.52
N TYR A 352 4.49 2.19 12.91
CA TYR A 352 4.38 3.00 14.14
C TYR A 352 4.48 2.16 15.39
#